data_efea421cf41b0028d287f32e840acbd2
#
_entry.id   efea421cf41b0028d287f32e840acbd2
#
_cell.length_a   1.000
_cell.length_b   1.000
_cell.length_c   1.000
_cell.angle_alpha   90.00
_cell.angle_beta   90.00
_cell.angle_gamma   90.00
#
_symmetry.space_group_name_H-M   'P 1'
#
loop_
_entity.id
_entity.type
_entity.pdbx_description
1 polymer ?
#
loop_
_entity_poly.entity_id
_entity_poly.type
_entity_poly.pdbx_seq_one_letter_code
_entity_poly.pdbx_strand_id
1 'polypeptide(L)'
;MRPGRFLPVWAGAALLLVAALRAGPAGQETPVPPAPERWLTDETGFLSRAARDDLDGRLESFERASGHQVLVYIGRTTGGVPIEDWAGRAFRAWRVGRSGLDDGLVLFIMAEDRRVRIEVGYGLEAQVPDIVAGRIVNDVLIPGIRAGDNDAAVGDAVSGIMEAIAGPRGGADEAAAGRAASRPMSPVEKLLVIVAVIGFLILFITNPSFALWLLFTILSGGRGGGGGFRGGGGRSGGGGASGSW
;
A
#
# COMPACT_ATOMS: atom_id res chain seq x y z
N MET A 1 53.50 62.47 12.61
CA MET A 1 53.68 61.02 12.81
C MET A 1 52.36 60.44 13.30
N ARG A 2 51.66 59.62 12.48
CA ARG A 2 50.41 58.92 12.87
C ARG A 2 50.76 57.46 13.13
N PRO A 3 50.41 56.89 14.29
CA PRO A 3 50.68 55.46 14.53
C PRO A 3 49.68 54.58 13.72
N GLY A 4 50.20 53.64 12.90
CA GLY A 4 49.43 52.65 12.18
C GLY A 4 48.79 51.63 13.12
N ARG A 5 47.46 51.48 13.00
CA ARG A 5 46.71 50.43 13.70
C ARG A 5 46.87 49.11 12.96
N PHE A 6 47.75 48.26 13.45
CA PHE A 6 47.78 46.85 13.04
C PHE A 6 46.60 46.12 13.68
N LEU A 7 45.61 45.77 12.91
CA LEU A 7 44.56 44.80 13.34
C LEU A 7 45.20 43.41 13.39
N PRO A 8 45.02 42.67 14.49
CA PRO A 8 45.64 41.33 14.59
C PRO A 8 44.93 40.35 13.65
N VAL A 9 45.72 39.73 12.81
CA VAL A 9 45.29 38.71 11.80
C VAL A 9 44.57 37.50 12.45
N TRP A 10 44.68 37.36 13.76
CA TRP A 10 44.05 36.26 14.54
C TRP A 10 42.54 36.41 14.72
N ALA A 11 41.96 37.59 14.53
CA ALA A 11 40.51 37.76 14.65
C ALA A 11 39.73 37.15 13.51
N GLY A 12 40.33 37.04 12.29
CA GLY A 12 39.70 36.42 11.13
C GLY A 12 39.66 34.89 11.21
N ALA A 13 40.70 34.27 11.79
CA ALA A 13 40.77 32.82 11.91
C ALA A 13 39.75 32.23 12.93
N ALA A 14 39.49 32.96 14.01
CA ALA A 14 38.51 32.56 15.02
C ALA A 14 37.07 32.64 14.50
N LEU A 15 36.75 33.60 13.59
CA LEU A 15 35.43 33.76 13.03
C LEU A 15 35.10 32.67 12.00
N LEU A 16 36.12 32.21 11.24
CA LEU A 16 35.97 31.11 10.29
C LEU A 16 35.83 29.76 10.99
N LEU A 17 36.49 29.53 12.13
CA LEU A 17 36.38 28.31 12.90
C LEU A 17 34.99 28.15 13.56
N VAL A 18 34.37 29.23 14.02
CA VAL A 18 33.02 29.22 14.59
C VAL A 18 31.94 29.01 13.53
N ALA A 19 32.18 29.48 12.29
CA ALA A 19 31.25 29.22 11.18
C ALA A 19 31.27 27.72 10.74
N ALA A 20 32.43 27.05 10.80
CA ALA A 20 32.58 25.65 10.46
C ALA A 20 31.93 24.70 11.49
N LEU A 21 31.83 25.11 12.77
CA LEU A 21 31.18 24.28 13.79
C LEU A 21 29.65 24.31 13.73
N ARG A 22 29.04 25.18 12.93
CA ARG A 22 27.57 25.24 12.75
C ARG A 22 27.06 24.52 11.51
N ALA A 23 27.93 23.97 10.67
CA ALA A 23 27.54 23.05 9.64
C ALA A 23 27.33 21.67 10.32
N GLY A 24 26.17 21.49 10.95
CA GLY A 24 25.69 20.16 11.26
C GLY A 24 25.70 19.31 9.97
N PRO A 25 25.85 17.98 10.06
CA PRO A 25 25.79 17.15 8.86
C PRO A 25 24.50 17.51 8.13
N ALA A 26 24.63 18.01 6.90
CA ALA A 26 23.48 18.14 6.01
C ALA A 26 22.82 16.76 6.01
N GLY A 27 21.61 16.67 6.56
CA GLY A 27 20.91 15.40 6.69
C GLY A 27 20.94 14.73 5.33
N GLN A 28 21.64 13.61 5.22
CA GLN A 28 21.65 12.85 3.99
C GLN A 28 20.22 12.39 3.82
N GLU A 29 19.51 13.01 2.87
CA GLU A 29 18.17 12.60 2.52
C GLU A 29 18.18 11.09 2.23
N THR A 30 17.41 10.31 2.98
CA THR A 30 17.29 8.88 2.73
C THR A 30 16.76 8.71 1.30
N PRO A 31 17.51 8.03 0.43
CA PRO A 31 17.07 7.85 -0.95
C PRO A 31 15.79 7.02 -0.95
N VAL A 32 14.88 7.37 -1.87
CA VAL A 32 13.70 6.55 -2.13
C VAL A 32 14.15 5.25 -2.79
N PRO A 33 13.75 4.08 -2.29
CA PRO A 33 14.09 2.81 -2.92
C PRO A 33 13.45 2.69 -4.31
N PRO A 34 13.89 1.73 -5.13
CA PRO A 34 13.20 1.39 -6.38
C PRO A 34 11.71 1.12 -6.16
N ALA A 35 10.91 1.30 -7.21
CA ALA A 35 9.48 0.98 -7.12
C ALA A 35 9.28 -0.49 -6.68
N PRO A 36 8.37 -0.74 -5.75
CA PRO A 36 8.05 -2.10 -5.33
C PRO A 36 7.63 -2.99 -6.50
N GLU A 37 7.95 -4.27 -6.42
CA GLU A 37 7.49 -5.26 -7.41
C GLU A 37 6.14 -5.89 -7.01
N ARG A 38 5.72 -5.69 -5.76
CA ARG A 38 4.50 -6.24 -5.17
C ARG A 38 3.61 -5.12 -4.66
N TRP A 39 2.33 -5.40 -4.47
CA TRP A 39 1.38 -4.44 -3.89
C TRP A 39 1.63 -4.23 -2.40
N LEU A 40 2.17 -5.25 -1.71
CA LEU A 40 2.67 -5.11 -0.35
C LEU A 40 4.16 -5.45 -0.29
N THR A 41 4.95 -4.50 0.19
CA THR A 41 6.39 -4.67 0.48
C THR A 41 6.64 -4.42 1.96
N ASP A 42 7.22 -5.39 2.64
CA ASP A 42 7.63 -5.30 4.04
C ASP A 42 9.12 -5.67 4.17
N GLU A 43 9.96 -4.65 4.35
CA GLU A 43 11.42 -4.80 4.49
C GLU A 43 11.85 -5.11 5.93
N THR A 44 10.93 -5.04 6.88
CA THR A 44 11.24 -5.07 8.31
C THR A 44 10.78 -6.33 9.02
N GLY A 45 9.88 -7.09 8.39
CA GLY A 45 9.19 -8.19 9.04
C GLY A 45 8.15 -7.71 10.06
N PHE A 46 7.58 -6.53 9.82
CA PHE A 46 6.53 -5.93 10.65
C PHE A 46 5.26 -6.77 10.69
N LEU A 47 4.96 -7.44 9.57
CA LEU A 47 3.85 -8.35 9.42
C LEU A 47 4.31 -9.81 9.41
N SER A 48 3.44 -10.72 9.81
CA SER A 48 3.63 -12.14 9.59
C SER A 48 3.67 -12.46 8.10
N ARG A 49 4.31 -13.58 7.74
CA ARG A 49 4.35 -14.03 6.34
C ARG A 49 2.96 -14.27 5.77
N ALA A 50 2.07 -14.86 6.58
CA ALA A 50 0.70 -15.15 6.16
C ALA A 50 -0.09 -13.87 5.84
N ALA A 51 0.01 -12.84 6.71
CA ALA A 51 -0.63 -11.55 6.49
C ALA A 51 -0.08 -10.84 5.25
N ARG A 52 1.24 -10.89 5.03
CA ARG A 52 1.84 -10.30 3.82
C ARG A 52 1.31 -10.92 2.54
N ASP A 53 1.26 -12.26 2.48
CA ASP A 53 0.82 -12.97 1.28
C ASP A 53 -0.69 -12.77 1.04
N ASP A 54 -1.51 -12.73 2.09
CA ASP A 54 -2.95 -12.45 2.00
C ASP A 54 -3.22 -11.03 1.51
N LEU A 55 -2.61 -10.03 2.15
CA LEU A 55 -2.81 -8.62 1.83
C LEU A 55 -2.31 -8.28 0.41
N ASP A 56 -1.17 -8.82 0.01
CA ASP A 56 -0.65 -8.63 -1.35
C ASP A 56 -1.65 -9.15 -2.40
N GLY A 57 -2.19 -10.36 -2.21
CA GLY A 57 -3.20 -10.93 -3.09
C GLY A 57 -4.53 -10.16 -3.11
N ARG A 58 -4.94 -9.62 -1.96
CA ARG A 58 -6.14 -8.77 -1.85
C ARG A 58 -5.97 -7.46 -2.61
N LEU A 59 -4.83 -6.79 -2.45
CA LEU A 59 -4.50 -5.54 -3.13
C LEU A 59 -4.40 -5.73 -4.64
N GLU A 60 -3.74 -6.81 -5.09
CA GLU A 60 -3.67 -7.18 -6.51
C GLU A 60 -5.07 -7.42 -7.09
N SER A 61 -5.91 -8.15 -6.37
CA SER A 61 -7.28 -8.43 -6.79
C SER A 61 -8.14 -7.17 -6.84
N PHE A 62 -7.92 -6.24 -5.91
CA PHE A 62 -8.60 -4.96 -5.87
C PHE A 62 -8.22 -4.09 -7.09
N GLU A 63 -6.93 -4.01 -7.43
CA GLU A 63 -6.51 -3.29 -8.63
C GLU A 63 -7.11 -3.88 -9.90
N ARG A 64 -7.11 -5.21 -10.05
CA ARG A 64 -7.75 -5.86 -11.21
C ARG A 64 -9.24 -5.58 -11.32
N ALA A 65 -9.95 -5.49 -10.19
CA ALA A 65 -11.39 -5.28 -10.17
C ALA A 65 -11.80 -3.82 -10.36
N SER A 66 -11.07 -2.89 -9.74
CA SER A 66 -11.41 -1.46 -9.69
C SER A 66 -10.57 -0.61 -10.65
N GLY A 67 -9.39 -1.07 -11.01
CA GLY A 67 -8.37 -0.32 -11.73
C GLY A 67 -7.58 0.66 -10.85
N HIS A 68 -7.94 0.84 -9.59
CA HIS A 68 -7.24 1.73 -8.66
C HIS A 68 -6.02 1.04 -8.05
N GLN A 69 -4.89 1.74 -8.01
CA GLN A 69 -3.65 1.19 -7.44
C GLN A 69 -3.52 1.53 -5.97
N VAL A 70 -3.59 0.52 -5.10
CA VAL A 70 -3.35 0.65 -3.67
C VAL A 70 -2.14 -0.17 -3.28
N LEU A 71 -1.14 0.47 -2.68
CA LEU A 71 0.09 -0.15 -2.22
C LEU A 71 0.26 -0.03 -0.70
N VAL A 72 0.95 -0.98 -0.12
CA VAL A 72 1.46 -0.92 1.26
C VAL A 72 2.97 -1.07 1.23
N TYR A 73 3.68 -0.10 1.78
CA TYR A 73 5.12 -0.13 1.93
C TYR A 73 5.51 0.02 3.40
N ILE A 74 6.18 -0.99 3.92
CA ILE A 74 6.69 -1.01 5.29
C ILE A 74 8.21 -0.98 5.22
N GLY A 75 8.76 0.20 5.48
CA GLY A 75 10.19 0.47 5.49
C GLY A 75 10.73 0.66 6.91
N ARG A 76 12.05 0.79 7.01
CA ARG A 76 12.73 1.01 8.29
C ARG A 76 12.53 2.43 8.80
N THR A 77 13.07 3.40 8.06
CA THR A 77 13.17 4.81 8.48
C THR A 77 13.21 5.73 7.28
N THR A 78 12.75 6.96 7.49
CA THR A 78 12.91 8.06 6.52
C THR A 78 14.27 8.76 6.65
N GLY A 79 15.12 8.36 7.63
CA GLY A 79 16.43 9.00 7.88
C GLY A 79 16.31 10.41 8.46
N GLY A 80 15.23 10.69 9.20
CA GLY A 80 14.99 11.99 9.82
C GLY A 80 14.30 13.02 8.90
N VAL A 81 13.97 12.63 7.67
CA VAL A 81 13.13 13.46 6.78
C VAL A 81 11.67 13.34 7.25
N PRO A 82 10.86 14.42 7.22
CA PRO A 82 9.42 14.31 7.46
C PRO A 82 8.78 13.25 6.56
N ILE A 83 7.93 12.41 7.13
CA ILE A 83 7.32 11.29 6.39
C ILE A 83 6.48 11.79 5.21
N GLU A 84 5.90 12.97 5.32
CA GLU A 84 5.13 13.64 4.27
C GLU A 84 6.00 13.90 3.02
N ASP A 85 7.18 14.46 3.24
CA ASP A 85 8.12 14.78 2.16
C ASP A 85 8.68 13.50 1.52
N TRP A 86 9.02 12.52 2.36
CA TRP A 86 9.57 11.25 1.89
C TRP A 86 8.52 10.47 1.10
N ALA A 87 7.30 10.33 1.63
CA ALA A 87 6.19 9.62 1.00
C ALA A 87 5.79 10.26 -0.33
N GLY A 88 5.68 11.59 -0.38
CA GLY A 88 5.38 12.31 -1.62
C GLY A 88 6.45 12.11 -2.70
N ARG A 89 7.75 12.03 -2.31
CA ARG A 89 8.84 11.69 -3.25
C ARG A 89 8.73 10.24 -3.73
N ALA A 90 8.48 9.30 -2.82
CA ALA A 90 8.31 7.89 -3.13
C ALA A 90 7.13 7.67 -4.08
N PHE A 91 5.98 8.24 -3.77
CA PHE A 91 4.78 8.16 -4.59
C PHE A 91 5.05 8.61 -6.05
N ARG A 92 5.72 9.76 -6.21
CA ARG A 92 6.08 10.28 -7.54
C ARG A 92 7.13 9.42 -8.25
N ALA A 93 8.15 8.95 -7.52
CA ALA A 93 9.21 8.11 -8.11
C ALA A 93 8.67 6.76 -8.57
N TRP A 94 7.75 6.16 -7.82
CA TRP A 94 7.10 4.89 -8.15
C TRP A 94 5.97 5.02 -9.15
N ARG A 95 5.53 6.27 -9.41
CA ARG A 95 4.47 6.60 -10.38
C ARG A 95 3.16 5.86 -10.09
N VAL A 96 2.76 5.81 -8.81
CA VAL A 96 1.59 5.07 -8.35
C VAL A 96 0.30 5.70 -8.91
N GLY A 97 -0.61 4.86 -9.40
CA GLY A 97 -1.82 5.29 -10.08
C GLY A 97 -1.67 5.42 -11.59
N ARG A 98 -2.78 5.43 -12.31
CA ARG A 98 -2.81 5.56 -13.76
C ARG A 98 -2.54 7.00 -14.18
N SER A 99 -1.75 7.17 -15.26
CA SER A 99 -1.46 8.50 -15.82
C SER A 99 -2.74 9.21 -16.25
N GLY A 100 -2.91 10.46 -15.80
CA GLY A 100 -4.08 11.29 -16.11
C GLY A 100 -5.34 10.96 -15.32
N LEU A 101 -5.40 9.82 -14.63
CA LEU A 101 -6.43 9.50 -13.65
C LEU A 101 -5.96 9.77 -12.23
N ASP A 102 -4.65 9.68 -11.98
CA ASP A 102 -3.99 9.94 -10.70
C ASP A 102 -4.64 9.15 -9.54
N ASP A 103 -5.09 7.93 -9.81
CA ASP A 103 -5.95 7.09 -8.97
C ASP A 103 -5.18 6.04 -8.17
N GLY A 104 -4.07 6.48 -7.63
CA GLY A 104 -3.21 5.69 -6.76
C GLY A 104 -3.29 6.11 -5.30
N LEU A 105 -2.97 5.16 -4.39
CA LEU A 105 -2.85 5.39 -2.97
C LEU A 105 -1.73 4.53 -2.41
N VAL A 106 -0.94 5.07 -1.47
CA VAL A 106 0.08 4.29 -0.76
C VAL A 106 -0.05 4.48 0.74
N LEU A 107 -0.12 3.36 1.45
CA LEU A 107 0.05 3.32 2.90
C LEU A 107 1.53 3.08 3.21
N PHE A 108 2.19 4.07 3.78
CA PHE A 108 3.57 4.00 4.27
C PHE A 108 3.60 3.75 5.76
N ILE A 109 4.43 2.81 6.19
CA ILE A 109 4.72 2.51 7.61
C ILE A 109 6.22 2.50 7.78
N MET A 110 6.77 3.42 8.59
CA MET A 110 8.19 3.49 8.94
C MET A 110 8.39 2.94 10.34
N ALA A 111 8.79 1.66 10.41
CA ALA A 111 8.73 0.89 11.64
C ALA A 111 9.66 1.42 12.74
N GLU A 112 10.90 1.85 12.40
CA GLU A 112 11.86 2.39 13.37
C GLU A 112 11.50 3.81 13.79
N ASP A 113 10.93 4.63 12.87
CA ASP A 113 10.48 5.99 13.16
C ASP A 113 9.13 6.02 13.89
N ARG A 114 8.42 4.89 13.93
CA ARG A 114 7.05 4.77 14.44
C ARG A 114 6.11 5.78 13.80
N ARG A 115 6.18 5.89 12.49
CA ARG A 115 5.38 6.83 11.70
C ARG A 115 4.63 6.12 10.60
N VAL A 116 3.42 6.60 10.35
CA VAL A 116 2.56 6.13 9.26
C VAL A 116 2.10 7.32 8.43
N ARG A 117 1.88 7.06 7.14
CA ARG A 117 1.26 8.02 6.24
C ARG A 117 0.44 7.29 5.19
N ILE A 118 -0.74 7.81 4.92
CA ILE A 118 -1.51 7.52 3.71
C ILE A 118 -1.26 8.67 2.75
N GLU A 119 -0.70 8.39 1.59
CA GLU A 119 -0.54 9.35 0.50
C GLU A 119 -1.57 9.05 -0.57
N VAL A 120 -2.37 10.04 -0.95
CA VAL A 120 -3.52 9.89 -1.83
C VAL A 120 -3.26 10.63 -3.15
N GLY A 121 -3.47 9.95 -4.27
CA GLY A 121 -3.43 10.57 -5.59
C GLY A 121 -4.64 11.45 -5.85
N TYR A 122 -4.51 12.47 -6.68
CA TYR A 122 -5.57 13.44 -6.97
C TYR A 122 -6.89 12.81 -7.36
N GLY A 123 -6.87 11.71 -8.12
CA GLY A 123 -8.09 11.02 -8.57
C GLY A 123 -8.86 10.31 -7.47
N LEU A 124 -8.24 10.09 -6.31
CA LEU A 124 -8.88 9.44 -5.15
C LEU A 124 -9.22 10.41 -4.00
N GLU A 125 -8.87 11.71 -4.09
CA GLU A 125 -9.15 12.67 -3.01
C GLU A 125 -10.65 12.82 -2.70
N ALA A 126 -11.51 12.63 -3.69
CA ALA A 126 -12.95 12.66 -3.46
C ALA A 126 -13.47 11.46 -2.67
N GLN A 127 -12.88 10.28 -2.86
CA GLN A 127 -13.24 9.04 -2.17
C GLN A 127 -12.52 8.89 -0.83
N VAL A 128 -11.24 9.27 -0.78
CA VAL A 128 -10.38 9.20 0.41
C VAL A 128 -9.85 10.61 0.74
N PRO A 129 -10.71 11.55 1.15
CA PRO A 129 -10.25 12.85 1.61
C PRO A 129 -9.46 12.71 2.91
N ASP A 130 -8.68 13.75 3.28
CA ASP A 130 -7.79 13.74 4.45
C ASP A 130 -8.49 13.32 5.75
N ILE A 131 -9.77 13.67 5.90
CA ILE A 131 -10.54 13.29 7.09
C ILE A 131 -10.77 11.76 7.15
N VAL A 132 -10.98 11.10 6.02
CA VAL A 132 -11.16 9.64 5.93
C VAL A 132 -9.81 8.96 6.14
N ALA A 133 -8.75 9.42 5.47
CA ALA A 133 -7.39 8.93 5.68
C ALA A 133 -6.97 9.07 7.15
N GLY A 134 -7.29 10.22 7.77
CA GLY A 134 -7.03 10.49 9.17
C GLY A 134 -7.74 9.53 10.13
N ARG A 135 -8.99 9.18 9.86
CA ARG A 135 -9.72 8.17 10.67
C ARG A 135 -9.07 6.79 10.53
N ILE A 136 -8.74 6.37 9.34
CA ILE A 136 -8.07 5.07 9.12
C ILE A 136 -6.74 5.02 9.88
N VAL A 137 -5.94 6.08 9.83
CA VAL A 137 -4.66 6.16 10.54
C VAL A 137 -4.87 6.18 12.06
N ASN A 138 -5.71 7.09 12.58
CA ASN A 138 -5.76 7.38 14.01
C ASN A 138 -6.72 6.47 14.79
N ASP A 139 -7.80 6.01 14.15
CA ASP A 139 -8.85 5.25 14.86
C ASP A 139 -8.71 3.74 14.61
N VAL A 140 -8.00 3.32 13.54
CA VAL A 140 -7.84 1.90 13.18
C VAL A 140 -6.37 1.47 13.30
N LEU A 141 -5.49 2.03 12.45
CA LEU A 141 -4.12 1.54 12.30
C LEU A 141 -3.27 1.73 13.56
N ILE A 142 -3.20 2.96 14.08
CA ILE A 142 -2.36 3.28 15.24
C ILE A 142 -2.80 2.52 16.50
N PRO A 143 -4.09 2.46 16.86
CA PRO A 143 -4.52 1.69 18.03
C PRO A 143 -4.19 0.21 17.93
N GLY A 144 -4.37 -0.43 16.77
CA GLY A 144 -4.03 -1.82 16.54
C GLY A 144 -2.53 -2.09 16.66
N ILE A 145 -1.69 -1.22 16.08
CA ILE A 145 -0.22 -1.32 16.22
C ILE A 145 0.19 -1.18 17.70
N ARG A 146 -0.39 -0.23 18.44
CA ARG A 146 -0.13 -0.06 19.89
C ARG A 146 -0.57 -1.27 20.72
N ALA A 147 -1.60 -1.97 20.28
CA ALA A 147 -2.05 -3.21 20.90
C ALA A 147 -1.13 -4.41 20.59
N GLY A 148 -0.18 -4.26 19.67
CA GLY A 148 0.76 -5.29 19.24
C GLY A 148 0.19 -6.25 18.19
N ASP A 149 -0.98 -5.95 17.61
CA ASP A 149 -1.60 -6.74 16.55
C ASP A 149 -1.39 -6.06 15.20
N ASN A 150 -0.16 -6.12 14.71
CA ASN A 150 0.23 -5.47 13.46
C ASN A 150 -0.52 -6.05 12.24
N ASP A 151 -0.75 -7.37 12.23
CA ASP A 151 -1.40 -8.06 11.12
C ASP A 151 -2.86 -7.58 10.97
N ALA A 152 -3.62 -7.57 12.06
CA ALA A 152 -4.99 -7.07 12.05
C ALA A 152 -5.03 -5.56 11.76
N ALA A 153 -4.16 -4.77 12.40
CA ALA A 153 -4.13 -3.31 12.23
C ALA A 153 -3.95 -2.90 10.76
N VAL A 154 -2.98 -3.51 10.06
CA VAL A 154 -2.74 -3.22 8.64
C VAL A 154 -3.85 -3.81 7.77
N GLY A 155 -4.34 -4.99 8.10
CA GLY A 155 -5.46 -5.64 7.41
C GLY A 155 -6.75 -4.81 7.43
N ASP A 156 -7.09 -4.28 8.61
CA ASP A 156 -8.27 -3.43 8.81
C ASP A 156 -8.10 -2.06 8.14
N ALA A 157 -6.90 -1.47 8.21
CA ALA A 157 -6.60 -0.22 7.52
C ALA A 157 -6.72 -0.36 5.99
N VAL A 158 -6.16 -1.45 5.41
CA VAL A 158 -6.29 -1.76 3.98
C VAL A 158 -7.76 -1.97 3.61
N SER A 159 -8.54 -2.68 4.44
CA SER A 159 -9.97 -2.88 4.22
C SER A 159 -10.73 -1.54 4.20
N GLY A 160 -10.46 -0.67 5.17
CA GLY A 160 -11.05 0.68 5.24
C GLY A 160 -10.69 1.55 4.04
N ILE A 161 -9.44 1.48 3.54
CA ILE A 161 -9.02 2.17 2.32
C ILE A 161 -9.80 1.66 1.11
N MET A 162 -9.85 0.34 0.92
CA MET A 162 -10.55 -0.28 -0.21
C MET A 162 -12.05 0.04 -0.19
N GLU A 163 -12.67 0.03 1.00
CA GLU A 163 -14.07 0.38 1.18
C GLU A 163 -14.33 1.86 0.87
N ALA A 164 -13.46 2.76 1.31
CA ALA A 164 -13.57 4.18 1.02
C ALA A 164 -13.47 4.46 -0.50
N ILE A 165 -12.53 3.81 -1.20
CA ILE A 165 -12.37 3.93 -2.66
C ILE A 165 -13.58 3.35 -3.40
N ALA A 166 -14.09 2.19 -2.97
CA ALA A 166 -15.27 1.57 -3.58
C ALA A 166 -16.55 2.40 -3.39
N GLY A 167 -16.51 3.38 -2.47
CA GLY A 167 -17.66 4.17 -2.06
C GLY A 167 -18.61 3.39 -1.15
N PRO A 168 -19.61 4.06 -0.56
CA PRO A 168 -20.62 3.36 0.20
C PRO A 168 -21.30 2.37 -0.74
N ARG A 169 -21.01 1.08 -0.53
CA ARG A 169 -21.84 0.03 -1.10
C ARG A 169 -23.23 0.32 -0.60
N GLY A 170 -24.06 0.88 -1.49
CA GLY A 170 -25.47 1.04 -1.17
C GLY A 170 -25.93 -0.29 -0.61
N GLY A 171 -26.61 -0.30 0.54
CA GLY A 171 -27.00 -1.53 1.27
C GLY A 171 -27.72 -2.62 0.49
N ALA A 172 -27.78 -2.47 -0.85
CA ALA A 172 -28.18 -3.44 -1.84
C ALA A 172 -27.12 -4.53 -2.09
N ASP A 173 -25.78 -4.20 -2.02
CA ASP A 173 -24.73 -5.15 -2.39
C ASP A 173 -24.30 -6.05 -1.22
N GLU A 174 -24.30 -5.54 0.02
CA GLU A 174 -24.14 -6.42 1.20
C GLU A 174 -25.34 -7.35 1.37
N ALA A 175 -26.56 -6.83 1.11
CA ALA A 175 -27.76 -7.66 1.06
C ALA A 175 -27.73 -8.64 -0.13
N ALA A 176 -27.05 -8.30 -1.23
CA ALA A 176 -26.89 -9.17 -2.39
C ALA A 176 -25.79 -10.21 -2.18
N ALA A 177 -24.65 -9.85 -1.58
CA ALA A 177 -23.57 -10.78 -1.25
C ALA A 177 -23.98 -11.77 -0.13
N GLY A 178 -24.65 -11.30 0.91
CA GLY A 178 -25.25 -12.16 1.93
C GLY A 178 -26.38 -13.03 1.39
N ARG A 179 -27.16 -12.53 0.43
CA ARG A 179 -28.21 -13.31 -0.28
C ARG A 179 -27.63 -14.26 -1.32
N ALA A 180 -26.48 -13.96 -1.95
CA ALA A 180 -25.80 -14.89 -2.85
C ALA A 180 -25.22 -16.08 -2.10
N ALA A 181 -24.69 -15.87 -0.88
CA ALA A 181 -24.23 -16.95 -0.01
C ALA A 181 -25.34 -17.83 0.57
N SER A 182 -26.57 -17.31 0.66
CA SER A 182 -27.73 -18.00 1.23
C SER A 182 -28.86 -18.29 0.23
N ARG A 183 -28.69 -17.91 -1.05
CA ARG A 183 -29.71 -18.19 -2.07
C ARG A 183 -29.72 -19.69 -2.37
N PRO A 184 -30.83 -20.41 -2.11
CA PRO A 184 -30.93 -21.79 -2.52
C PRO A 184 -30.82 -21.86 -4.04
N MET A 185 -29.90 -22.67 -4.53
CA MET A 185 -29.68 -22.87 -5.97
C MET A 185 -30.99 -23.20 -6.66
N SER A 186 -31.26 -22.53 -7.76
CA SER A 186 -32.45 -22.81 -8.57
C SER A 186 -32.41 -24.25 -9.10
N PRO A 187 -33.55 -24.84 -9.42
CA PRO A 187 -33.57 -26.19 -10.00
C PRO A 187 -32.69 -26.34 -11.25
N VAL A 188 -32.60 -25.23 -12.05
CA VAL A 188 -31.75 -25.17 -13.26
C VAL A 188 -30.27 -25.14 -12.91
N GLU A 189 -29.89 -24.33 -11.90
CA GLU A 189 -28.49 -24.31 -11.41
C GLU A 189 -28.05 -25.66 -10.84
N LYS A 190 -28.92 -26.31 -10.06
CA LYS A 190 -28.67 -27.68 -9.55
C LYS A 190 -28.47 -28.68 -10.71
N LEU A 191 -29.32 -28.60 -11.73
CA LEU A 191 -29.21 -29.46 -12.91
C LEU A 191 -27.88 -29.20 -13.65
N LEU A 192 -27.48 -27.94 -13.85
CA LEU A 192 -26.20 -27.58 -14.47
C LEU A 192 -25.01 -28.13 -13.69
N VAL A 193 -25.02 -28.02 -12.36
CA VAL A 193 -23.96 -28.57 -11.49
C VAL A 193 -23.92 -30.10 -11.62
N ILE A 194 -25.06 -30.78 -11.62
CA ILE A 194 -25.11 -32.23 -11.77
C ILE A 194 -24.56 -32.64 -13.14
N VAL A 195 -24.96 -31.97 -14.23
CA VAL A 195 -24.43 -32.20 -15.57
C VAL A 195 -22.94 -31.97 -15.67
N ALA A 196 -22.43 -30.89 -15.03
CA ALA A 196 -21.00 -30.60 -14.97
C ALA A 196 -20.21 -31.68 -14.21
N VAL A 197 -20.74 -32.18 -13.09
CA VAL A 197 -20.14 -33.28 -12.32
C VAL A 197 -20.12 -34.57 -13.11
N ILE A 198 -21.24 -34.91 -13.76
CA ILE A 198 -21.32 -36.12 -14.59
C ILE A 198 -20.34 -36.00 -15.77
N GLY A 199 -20.31 -34.86 -16.46
CA GLY A 199 -19.37 -34.60 -17.54
C GLY A 199 -17.90 -34.72 -17.09
N PHE A 200 -17.58 -34.20 -15.90
CA PHE A 200 -16.25 -34.34 -15.32
C PHE A 200 -15.91 -35.82 -15.00
N LEU A 201 -16.86 -36.59 -14.46
CA LEU A 201 -16.65 -37.99 -14.16
C LEU A 201 -16.43 -38.83 -15.45
N ILE A 202 -17.19 -38.55 -16.51
CA ILE A 202 -16.98 -39.16 -17.81
C ILE A 202 -15.59 -38.82 -18.36
N LEU A 203 -15.21 -37.56 -18.28
CA LEU A 203 -13.88 -37.09 -18.68
C LEU A 203 -12.76 -37.75 -17.85
N PHE A 204 -12.98 -37.91 -16.55
CA PHE A 204 -12.02 -38.58 -15.66
C PHE A 204 -11.83 -40.07 -16.02
N ILE A 205 -12.90 -40.76 -16.39
CA ILE A 205 -12.84 -42.17 -16.80
C ILE A 205 -12.19 -42.32 -18.18
N THR A 206 -12.50 -41.41 -19.13
CA THR A 206 -12.01 -41.51 -20.51
C THR A 206 -10.60 -40.93 -20.69
N ASN A 207 -10.26 -39.85 -19.98
CA ASN A 207 -8.99 -39.17 -20.06
C ASN A 207 -8.53 -38.63 -18.68
N PRO A 208 -8.03 -39.51 -17.78
CA PRO A 208 -7.72 -39.13 -16.41
C PRO A 208 -6.64 -38.02 -16.32
N SER A 209 -5.67 -38.03 -17.22
CA SER A 209 -4.61 -37.05 -17.25
C SER A 209 -5.14 -35.64 -17.56
N PHE A 210 -6.09 -35.53 -18.51
CA PHE A 210 -6.72 -34.25 -18.85
C PHE A 210 -7.67 -33.77 -17.76
N ALA A 211 -8.42 -34.67 -17.13
CA ALA A 211 -9.30 -34.35 -16.02
C ALA A 211 -8.52 -33.85 -14.80
N LEU A 212 -7.39 -34.49 -14.47
CA LEU A 212 -6.50 -34.06 -13.40
C LEU A 212 -5.83 -32.69 -13.71
N TRP A 213 -5.41 -32.50 -14.98
CA TRP A 213 -4.88 -31.21 -15.43
C TRP A 213 -5.94 -30.11 -15.32
N LEU A 214 -7.18 -30.37 -15.74
CA LEU A 214 -8.30 -29.43 -15.62
C LEU A 214 -8.64 -29.13 -14.16
N LEU A 215 -8.72 -30.15 -13.31
CA LEU A 215 -8.93 -30.00 -11.86
C LEU A 215 -7.82 -29.19 -11.22
N PHE A 216 -6.57 -29.50 -11.56
CA PHE A 216 -5.42 -28.73 -11.08
C PHE A 216 -5.47 -27.27 -11.56
N THR A 217 -5.87 -27.02 -12.80
CA THR A 217 -6.04 -25.67 -13.36
C THR A 217 -7.16 -24.91 -12.66
N ILE A 218 -8.29 -25.55 -12.36
CA ILE A 218 -9.40 -24.94 -11.62
C ILE A 218 -9.01 -24.68 -10.15
N LEU A 219 -8.36 -25.65 -9.51
CA LEU A 219 -7.90 -25.54 -8.12
C LEU A 219 -6.71 -24.60 -7.97
N SER A 220 -5.85 -24.51 -9.00
CA SER A 220 -4.73 -23.58 -9.11
C SER A 220 -5.14 -22.25 -9.73
N GLY A 221 -6.38 -22.08 -10.12
CA GLY A 221 -7.00 -20.94 -10.78
C GLY A 221 -7.06 -19.66 -9.95
N GLY A 222 -5.98 -19.34 -9.30
CA GLY A 222 -5.69 -18.11 -8.60
C GLY A 222 -4.18 -17.80 -8.56
N ARG A 223 -3.35 -18.71 -9.01
CA ARG A 223 -1.91 -18.48 -9.20
C ARG A 223 -1.56 -18.24 -10.66
N GLY A 224 -2.32 -17.35 -11.29
CA GLY A 224 -1.94 -16.72 -12.55
C GLY A 224 -0.64 -15.96 -12.34
N GLY A 225 0.35 -16.21 -13.22
CA GLY A 225 1.71 -15.72 -13.13
C GLY A 225 1.83 -14.29 -12.64
N GLY A 226 2.69 -14.10 -11.66
CA GLY A 226 2.95 -12.83 -11.01
C GLY A 226 3.40 -11.77 -12.00
N GLY A 227 2.44 -10.99 -12.50
CA GLY A 227 2.71 -9.67 -13.01
C GLY A 227 2.97 -8.82 -11.79
N GLY A 228 4.25 -8.47 -11.53
CA GLY A 228 4.59 -7.56 -10.45
C GLY A 228 3.92 -6.19 -10.65
N PHE A 229 3.78 -5.43 -9.57
CA PHE A 229 3.30 -4.05 -9.62
C PHE A 229 4.12 -3.23 -10.63
N ARG A 230 3.44 -2.42 -11.43
CA ARG A 230 4.04 -1.44 -12.34
C ARG A 230 3.34 -0.10 -12.19
N GLY A 231 4.07 0.92 -11.79
CA GLY A 231 3.56 2.27 -11.68
C GLY A 231 2.98 2.77 -13.00
N GLY A 232 1.73 3.24 -12.96
CA GLY A 232 0.97 3.70 -14.13
C GLY A 232 1.19 5.17 -14.49
N GLY A 233 1.93 5.95 -13.67
CA GLY A 233 2.24 7.36 -13.95
C GLY A 233 1.35 8.38 -13.25
N GLY A 234 0.67 7.99 -12.18
CA GLY A 234 -0.17 8.88 -11.37
C GLY A 234 0.64 9.90 -10.56
N ARG A 235 -0.07 10.92 -10.04
CA ARG A 235 0.48 12.03 -9.25
C ARG A 235 -0.35 12.25 -7.98
N SER A 236 0.31 12.75 -6.94
CA SER A 236 -0.31 13.19 -5.69
C SER A 236 0.05 14.66 -5.45
N GLY A 237 -0.85 15.39 -4.80
CA GLY A 237 -0.66 16.75 -4.31
C GLY A 237 -0.25 16.84 -2.85
N GLY A 238 0.00 15.70 -2.19
CA GLY A 238 0.25 15.64 -0.74
C GLY A 238 -1.03 15.44 0.08
N GLY A 239 -2.15 15.11 -0.55
CA GLY A 239 -3.37 14.69 0.16
C GLY A 239 -3.13 13.40 0.95
N GLY A 240 -3.89 13.22 2.04
CA GLY A 240 -3.78 12.07 2.92
C GLY A 240 -3.64 12.43 4.39
N ALA A 241 -3.12 11.52 5.21
CA ALA A 241 -2.93 11.73 6.63
C ALA A 241 -1.70 11.01 7.17
N SER A 242 -1.08 11.60 8.19
CA SER A 242 0.05 11.03 8.91
C SER A 242 -0.27 10.82 10.38
N GLY A 243 0.48 9.92 11.02
CA GLY A 243 0.38 9.69 12.44
C GLY A 243 1.63 9.02 13.03
N SER A 244 1.64 8.82 14.35
CA SER A 244 2.74 8.16 15.06
C SER A 244 2.20 7.32 16.22
N TRP A 245 2.92 6.22 16.58
CA TRP A 245 2.56 5.32 17.67
C TRP A 245 3.67 5.13 18.70
#